data_1dde842a9f48606e9232e42e9587966d
#
_entry.id   1dde842a9f48606e9232e42e9587966d
#
_cell.length_a   1.000
_cell.length_b   1.000
_cell.length_c   1.000
_cell.angle_alpha   90.00
_cell.angle_beta   90.00
_cell.angle_gamma   90.00
#
_symmetry.space_group_name_H-M   'P 1'
#
loop_
_entity.id
_entity.type
_entity.pdbx_description
1 polymer ?
#
loop_
_entity_poly.entity_id
_entity_poly.type
_entity_poly.pdbx_seq_one_letter_code
_entity_poly.pdbx_strand_id
1 'polypeptide(L)'
;MKFISQMVHNFAKKYAADTMQKSLYNSLRIDITQENIAKIPNPDKKYMLYMHVPFCHTFCPYCSFHKYAYERGACKAYFSALRTEMQRTKDAGYDFETLYVGGGTTLIDEEELARTLELAKSLFSIKEVSCESDPNHIEPESLLRFRGLIDRLSVGVQSFDDDILRKASRYDKFGSGEILREKVSRAVGILPILSLDLIFNFPFQTREILLRDIEAAKAVNPEQITLYPLMKSPLMRDQIARSLGVSNVDNEEEFYSIICKEFSSWHRSNAWAFAREKSNINDEYVGTN
;
A
#
# COMPACT_ATOMS: atom_id res chain seq x y z
N MET A 1 -24.51 30.37 11.92
CA MET A 1 -23.25 30.73 11.28
C MET A 1 -22.37 29.50 10.97
N LYS A 2 -22.11 28.55 11.89
CA LYS A 2 -21.29 27.33 11.63
C LYS A 2 -21.83 26.46 10.47
N PHE A 3 -23.15 26.26 10.35
CA PHE A 3 -23.76 25.43 9.30
C PHE A 3 -23.54 25.99 7.87
N ILE A 4 -23.69 27.31 7.70
CA ILE A 4 -23.48 27.99 6.40
C ILE A 4 -21.98 27.95 6.02
N SER A 5 -21.10 28.14 7.00
CA SER A 5 -19.64 28.02 6.80
C SER A 5 -19.25 26.63 6.33
N GLN A 6 -19.82 25.59 6.93
CA GLN A 6 -19.58 24.20 6.54
C GLN A 6 -20.11 23.87 5.14
N MET A 7 -21.31 24.39 4.77
CA MET A 7 -21.84 24.24 3.42
C MET A 7 -20.95 24.92 2.36
N VAL A 8 -20.50 26.13 2.64
CA VAL A 8 -19.60 26.87 1.72
C VAL A 8 -18.27 26.15 1.59
N HIS A 9 -17.70 25.66 2.69
CA HIS A 9 -16.46 24.87 2.69
C HIS A 9 -16.61 23.59 1.85
N ASN A 10 -17.66 22.80 2.07
CA ASN A 10 -17.92 21.58 1.33
C ASN A 10 -18.16 21.82 -0.16
N PHE A 11 -18.87 22.92 -0.50
CA PHE A 11 -19.07 23.32 -1.88
C PHE A 11 -17.76 23.73 -2.55
N ALA A 12 -16.95 24.55 -1.89
CA ALA A 12 -15.64 24.99 -2.41
C ALA A 12 -14.67 23.78 -2.58
N LYS A 13 -14.63 22.87 -1.62
CA LYS A 13 -13.83 21.63 -1.67
C LYS A 13 -14.24 20.76 -2.87
N LYS A 14 -15.55 20.55 -3.06
CA LYS A 14 -16.10 19.78 -4.18
C LYS A 14 -15.80 20.45 -5.52
N TYR A 15 -16.03 21.76 -5.63
CA TYR A 15 -15.77 22.52 -6.85
C TYR A 15 -14.28 22.51 -7.24
N ALA A 16 -13.39 22.68 -6.25
CA ALA A 16 -11.94 22.60 -6.49
C ALA A 16 -11.51 21.19 -6.94
N ALA A 17 -12.02 20.12 -6.30
CA ALA A 17 -11.74 18.75 -6.68
C ALA A 17 -12.26 18.44 -8.10
N ASP A 18 -13.50 18.80 -8.43
CA ASP A 18 -14.09 18.58 -9.75
C ASP A 18 -13.34 19.35 -10.85
N THR A 19 -12.90 20.57 -10.55
CA THR A 19 -12.14 21.41 -11.50
C THR A 19 -10.75 20.83 -11.73
N MET A 20 -10.08 20.40 -10.66
CA MET A 20 -8.76 19.79 -10.74
C MET A 20 -8.80 18.47 -11.51
N GLN A 21 -9.81 17.63 -11.23
CA GLN A 21 -10.02 16.36 -11.94
C GLN A 21 -10.30 16.58 -13.44
N LYS A 22 -11.15 17.55 -13.81
CA LYS A 22 -11.41 17.92 -15.20
C LYS A 22 -10.16 18.46 -15.89
N SER A 23 -9.40 19.31 -15.21
CA SER A 23 -8.15 19.86 -15.74
C SER A 23 -7.13 18.76 -16.01
N LEU A 24 -6.92 17.84 -15.05
CA LEU A 24 -6.03 16.68 -15.23
C LEU A 24 -6.48 15.79 -16.39
N TYR A 25 -7.78 15.46 -16.46
CA TYR A 25 -8.32 14.60 -17.51
C TYR A 25 -8.18 15.22 -18.90
N ASN A 26 -8.35 16.55 -19.02
CA ASN A 26 -8.21 17.25 -20.28
C ASN A 26 -6.74 17.52 -20.69
N SER A 27 -5.82 17.45 -19.71
CA SER A 27 -4.38 17.71 -19.93
C SER A 27 -3.59 16.44 -20.20
N LEU A 28 -4.11 15.27 -19.78
CA LEU A 28 -3.48 13.97 -20.03
C LEU A 28 -3.89 13.48 -21.42
N ARG A 29 -2.99 13.64 -22.39
CA ARG A 29 -3.07 12.98 -23.69
C ARG A 29 -2.04 11.86 -23.72
N ILE A 30 -2.49 10.65 -23.98
CA ILE A 30 -1.60 9.52 -24.29
C ILE A 30 -1.47 9.51 -25.81
N ASP A 31 -0.38 10.08 -26.30
CA ASP A 31 -0.02 9.96 -27.71
C ASP A 31 0.75 8.64 -27.88
N ILE A 32 0.17 7.72 -28.64
CA ILE A 32 0.86 6.50 -29.05
C ILE A 32 1.81 6.92 -30.19
N THR A 33 3.01 7.29 -29.83
CA THR A 33 4.07 7.50 -30.81
C THR A 33 4.71 6.17 -31.15
N GLN A 34 4.98 5.91 -32.43
CA GLN A 34 5.72 4.73 -32.87
C GLN A 34 7.22 4.84 -32.54
N GLU A 35 7.68 5.97 -32.08
CA GLU A 35 9.05 6.18 -31.65
C GLU A 35 9.23 5.65 -30.22
N ASN A 36 9.94 4.53 -30.09
CA ASN A 36 10.52 4.09 -28.83
C ASN A 36 11.59 5.12 -28.42
N ILE A 37 11.16 6.19 -27.78
CA ILE A 37 12.07 7.13 -27.13
C ILE A 37 12.54 6.45 -25.84
N ALA A 38 13.52 5.56 -25.96
CA ALA A 38 14.29 5.11 -24.82
C ALA A 38 14.95 6.38 -24.23
N LYS A 39 14.38 6.92 -23.18
CA LYS A 39 15.03 8.04 -22.48
C LYS A 39 16.34 7.53 -21.94
N ILE A 40 17.45 8.15 -22.39
CA ILE A 40 18.77 7.91 -21.81
C ILE A 40 18.68 8.32 -20.33
N PRO A 41 19.04 7.45 -19.38
CA PRO A 41 19.01 7.80 -17.96
C PRO A 41 19.91 9.02 -17.71
N ASN A 42 19.43 9.95 -16.90
CA ASN A 42 20.25 11.07 -16.46
C ASN A 42 21.15 10.58 -15.32
N PRO A 43 22.50 10.63 -15.47
CA PRO A 43 23.42 10.11 -14.46
C PRO A 43 23.40 10.91 -13.15
N ASP A 44 22.88 12.15 -13.16
CA ASP A 44 22.78 13.01 -11.99
C ASP A 44 21.49 12.77 -11.17
N LYS A 45 20.61 11.89 -11.67
CA LYS A 45 19.34 11.57 -10.99
C LYS A 45 19.39 10.20 -10.35
N LYS A 46 18.85 10.14 -9.13
CA LYS A 46 18.53 8.88 -8.46
C LYS A 46 17.16 8.40 -8.92
N TYR A 47 17.08 7.13 -9.25
CA TYR A 47 15.82 6.52 -9.67
C TYR A 47 15.40 5.46 -8.66
N MET A 48 14.10 5.33 -8.46
CA MET A 48 13.47 4.22 -7.76
C MET A 48 12.94 3.22 -8.79
N LEU A 49 13.17 1.93 -8.55
CA LEU A 49 12.55 0.87 -9.33
C LEU A 49 11.23 0.48 -8.66
N TYR A 50 10.14 0.55 -9.42
CA TYR A 50 8.86 -0.01 -9.00
C TYR A 50 8.63 -1.35 -9.71
N MET A 51 8.41 -2.40 -8.93
CA MET A 51 8.01 -3.72 -9.41
C MET A 51 6.54 -3.96 -9.09
N HIS A 52 5.72 -4.24 -10.09
CA HIS A 52 4.31 -4.58 -9.88
C HIS A 52 4.10 -6.09 -9.90
N VAL A 53 3.51 -6.67 -8.83
CA VAL A 53 3.12 -8.07 -8.78
C VAL A 53 1.59 -8.14 -8.74
N PRO A 54 0.92 -8.37 -9.89
CA PRO A 54 -0.52 -8.13 -10.01
C PRO A 54 -1.41 -9.29 -9.56
N PHE A 55 -0.92 -10.26 -8.82
CA PHE A 55 -1.68 -11.47 -8.51
C PHE A 55 -2.29 -11.45 -7.11
N CYS A 56 -3.55 -11.92 -7.01
CA CYS A 56 -4.26 -12.15 -5.76
C CYS A 56 -5.07 -13.44 -5.84
N HIS A 57 -5.19 -14.18 -4.75
CA HIS A 57 -6.10 -15.34 -4.65
C HIS A 57 -7.57 -14.89 -4.61
N THR A 58 -7.86 -13.78 -3.95
CA THR A 58 -9.21 -13.19 -3.83
C THR A 58 -9.12 -11.68 -3.88
N PHE A 59 -10.16 -11.03 -4.41
CA PHE A 59 -10.20 -9.59 -4.58
C PHE A 59 -10.99 -8.92 -3.45
N CYS A 60 -10.40 -7.91 -2.85
CA CYS A 60 -11.10 -7.05 -1.90
C CYS A 60 -12.00 -6.06 -2.65
N PRO A 61 -13.25 -5.82 -2.17
CA PRO A 61 -14.24 -5.02 -2.90
C PRO A 61 -13.90 -3.53 -3.02
N TYR A 62 -12.98 -3.03 -2.20
CA TYR A 62 -12.53 -1.63 -2.19
C TYR A 62 -11.24 -1.40 -2.96
N CYS A 63 -10.56 -2.47 -3.38
CA CYS A 63 -9.22 -2.38 -3.95
C CYS A 63 -9.28 -1.94 -5.43
N SER A 64 -8.74 -0.77 -5.72
CA SER A 64 -8.63 -0.18 -7.06
C SER A 64 -7.33 -0.51 -7.79
N PHE A 65 -6.41 -1.21 -7.15
CA PHE A 65 -5.14 -1.58 -7.77
C PHE A 65 -5.34 -2.56 -8.92
N HIS A 66 -4.43 -2.49 -9.90
CA HIS A 66 -4.42 -3.39 -11.03
C HIS A 66 -4.03 -4.80 -10.59
N LYS A 67 -4.91 -5.78 -10.79
CA LYS A 67 -4.73 -7.14 -10.30
C LYS A 67 -5.43 -8.20 -11.15
N TYR A 68 -4.85 -9.39 -11.12
CA TYR A 68 -5.38 -10.59 -11.76
C TYR A 68 -5.56 -11.72 -10.75
N ALA A 69 -6.46 -12.65 -11.05
CA ALA A 69 -6.56 -13.89 -10.28
C ALA A 69 -5.26 -14.69 -10.40
N TYR A 70 -4.81 -15.23 -9.26
CA TYR A 70 -3.60 -16.05 -9.25
C TYR A 70 -3.80 -17.32 -10.07
N GLU A 71 -2.87 -17.55 -10.99
CA GLU A 71 -2.67 -18.80 -11.70
C GLU A 71 -1.16 -19.07 -11.73
N ARG A 72 -0.74 -20.25 -11.28
CA ARG A 72 0.66 -20.57 -11.04
C ARG A 72 1.55 -20.41 -12.28
N GLY A 73 1.07 -20.90 -13.44
CA GLY A 73 1.84 -20.84 -14.68
C GLY A 73 2.01 -19.40 -15.16
N ALA A 74 0.92 -18.62 -15.13
CA ALA A 74 0.93 -17.21 -15.49
C ALA A 74 1.82 -16.40 -14.55
N CYS A 75 1.78 -16.68 -13.24
CA CYS A 75 2.62 -16.00 -12.24
C CYS A 75 4.11 -16.25 -12.51
N LYS A 76 4.53 -17.51 -12.74
CA LYS A 76 5.92 -17.85 -13.06
C LYS A 76 6.38 -17.22 -14.37
N ALA A 77 5.54 -17.26 -15.42
CA ALA A 77 5.85 -16.61 -16.69
C ALA A 77 6.02 -15.10 -16.54
N TYR A 78 5.17 -14.46 -15.73
CA TYR A 78 5.24 -13.05 -15.41
C TYR A 78 6.56 -12.68 -14.71
N PHE A 79 6.94 -13.39 -13.65
CA PHE A 79 8.21 -13.14 -12.97
C PHE A 79 9.43 -13.36 -13.89
N SER A 80 9.36 -14.34 -14.79
CA SER A 80 10.40 -14.54 -15.80
C SER A 80 10.51 -13.34 -16.77
N ALA A 81 9.35 -12.84 -17.24
CA ALA A 81 9.31 -11.64 -18.09
C ALA A 81 9.84 -10.40 -17.36
N LEU A 82 9.45 -10.23 -16.09
CA LEU A 82 9.90 -9.14 -15.24
C LEU A 82 11.43 -9.12 -15.07
N ARG A 83 12.04 -10.28 -14.81
CA ARG A 83 13.52 -10.41 -14.76
C ARG A 83 14.18 -10.07 -16.10
N THR A 84 13.56 -10.44 -17.21
CA THR A 84 14.05 -10.06 -18.55
C THR A 84 13.96 -8.54 -18.77
N GLU A 85 12.89 -7.91 -18.33
CA GLU A 85 12.72 -6.47 -18.40
C GLU A 85 13.76 -5.73 -17.54
N MET A 86 14.05 -6.24 -16.35
CA MET A 86 15.11 -5.70 -15.49
C MET A 86 16.48 -5.75 -16.18
N GLN A 87 16.82 -6.85 -16.83
CA GLN A 87 18.07 -6.96 -17.58
C GLN A 87 18.15 -5.94 -18.71
N ARG A 88 17.07 -5.80 -19.49
CA ARG A 88 16.98 -4.79 -20.56
C ARG A 88 17.12 -3.36 -20.02
N THR A 89 16.55 -3.10 -18.85
CA THR A 89 16.64 -1.80 -18.17
C THR A 89 18.08 -1.51 -17.75
N LYS A 90 18.81 -2.52 -17.24
CA LYS A 90 20.24 -2.41 -16.95
C LYS A 90 21.06 -2.16 -18.20
N ASP A 91 20.80 -2.91 -19.28
CA ASP A 91 21.49 -2.77 -20.56
C ASP A 91 21.25 -1.37 -21.19
N ALA A 92 20.11 -0.76 -20.92
CA ALA A 92 19.79 0.62 -21.30
C ALA A 92 20.52 1.69 -20.44
N GLY A 93 21.32 1.28 -19.46
CA GLY A 93 22.15 2.16 -18.63
C GLY A 93 21.47 2.68 -17.37
N TYR A 94 20.32 2.16 -16.99
CA TYR A 94 19.65 2.55 -15.73
C TYR A 94 20.33 1.92 -14.52
N ASP A 95 20.35 2.67 -13.41
CA ASP A 95 20.68 2.18 -12.08
C ASP A 95 19.66 2.71 -11.05
N PHE A 96 19.47 1.96 -9.97
CA PHE A 96 18.46 2.25 -8.96
C PHE A 96 19.06 2.08 -7.57
N GLU A 97 18.75 3.03 -6.65
CA GLU A 97 19.17 2.93 -5.25
C GLU A 97 18.08 2.32 -4.36
N THR A 98 16.82 2.41 -4.77
CA THR A 98 15.68 1.89 -4.01
C THR A 98 14.78 1.06 -4.90
N LEU A 99 14.19 0.02 -4.33
CA LEU A 99 13.22 -0.86 -4.98
C LEU A 99 11.93 -0.91 -4.15
N TYR A 100 10.82 -0.62 -4.80
CA TYR A 100 9.49 -0.82 -4.23
C TYR A 100 8.74 -1.91 -4.97
N VAL A 101 8.24 -2.91 -4.24
CA VAL A 101 7.46 -4.03 -4.78
C VAL A 101 6.03 -3.91 -4.26
N GLY A 102 5.11 -3.60 -5.17
CA GLY A 102 3.70 -3.39 -4.82
C GLY A 102 2.75 -4.10 -5.77
N GLY A 103 1.45 -3.90 -5.53
CA GLY A 103 0.40 -4.35 -6.44
C GLY A 103 -0.70 -5.19 -5.80
N GLY A 104 -0.72 -6.48 -6.07
CA GLY A 104 -1.68 -7.45 -5.53
C GLY A 104 -1.19 -8.05 -4.21
N THR A 105 -0.70 -9.28 -4.27
CA THR A 105 -0.01 -9.98 -3.16
C THR A 105 1.41 -10.26 -3.62
N THR A 106 2.39 -9.51 -3.16
CA THR A 106 3.74 -9.57 -3.72
C THR A 106 4.47 -10.86 -3.35
N LEU A 107 4.21 -11.41 -2.16
CA LEU A 107 4.76 -12.67 -1.69
C LEU A 107 3.96 -13.91 -2.13
N ILE A 108 3.10 -13.79 -3.12
CA ILE A 108 2.21 -14.88 -3.58
C ILE A 108 2.97 -16.10 -4.14
N ASP A 109 4.16 -15.88 -4.66
CA ASP A 109 5.15 -16.91 -5.00
C ASP A 109 6.51 -16.47 -4.44
N GLU A 110 6.78 -16.91 -3.22
CA GLU A 110 7.97 -16.49 -2.44
C GLU A 110 9.27 -16.84 -3.15
N GLU A 111 9.35 -17.99 -3.82
CA GLU A 111 10.54 -18.42 -4.53
C GLU A 111 10.83 -17.49 -5.71
N GLU A 112 9.82 -17.22 -6.52
CA GLU A 112 9.97 -16.33 -7.68
C GLU A 112 10.29 -14.90 -7.24
N LEU A 113 9.68 -14.40 -6.16
CA LEU A 113 10.00 -13.09 -5.61
C LEU A 113 11.44 -13.03 -5.12
N ALA A 114 11.88 -13.99 -4.29
CA ALA A 114 13.25 -14.01 -3.76
C ALA A 114 14.29 -13.99 -4.89
N ARG A 115 14.15 -14.85 -5.89
CA ARG A 115 15.03 -14.90 -7.09
C ARG A 115 15.04 -13.56 -7.84
N THR A 116 13.89 -12.87 -7.88
CA THR A 116 13.79 -11.58 -8.59
C THR A 116 14.44 -10.46 -7.79
N LEU A 117 14.31 -10.45 -6.46
CA LEU A 117 15.00 -9.50 -5.58
C LEU A 117 16.53 -9.70 -5.60
N GLU A 118 17.00 -10.96 -5.58
CA GLU A 118 18.42 -11.29 -5.72
C GLU A 118 18.99 -10.77 -7.03
N LEU A 119 18.27 -10.99 -8.14
CA LEU A 119 18.67 -10.46 -9.45
C LEU A 119 18.70 -8.94 -9.43
N ALA A 120 17.68 -8.27 -8.89
CA ALA A 120 17.63 -6.81 -8.80
C ALA A 120 18.84 -6.25 -8.05
N LYS A 121 19.18 -6.82 -6.89
CA LYS A 121 20.35 -6.42 -6.09
C LYS A 121 21.68 -6.71 -6.81
N SER A 122 21.73 -7.73 -7.68
CA SER A 122 22.92 -8.03 -8.48
C SER A 122 23.11 -7.10 -9.68
N LEU A 123 22.01 -6.64 -10.26
CA LEU A 123 22.03 -5.76 -11.44
C LEU A 123 22.23 -4.29 -11.08
N PHE A 124 21.63 -3.84 -9.99
CA PHE A 124 21.51 -2.43 -9.62
C PHE A 124 22.12 -2.14 -8.25
N SER A 125 22.42 -0.86 -7.99
CA SER A 125 23.00 -0.38 -6.73
C SER A 125 21.97 -0.27 -5.61
N ILE A 126 21.02 -1.22 -5.52
CA ILE A 126 19.89 -1.19 -4.58
C ILE A 126 20.40 -1.32 -3.14
N LYS A 127 20.07 -0.33 -2.32
CA LYS A 127 20.39 -0.23 -0.89
C LYS A 127 19.19 -0.54 0.00
N GLU A 128 17.96 -0.37 -0.54
CA GLU A 128 16.73 -0.47 0.20
C GLU A 128 15.64 -1.11 -0.65
N VAL A 129 14.93 -2.07 -0.05
CA VAL A 129 13.81 -2.77 -0.66
C VAL A 129 12.58 -2.69 0.25
N SER A 130 11.49 -2.07 -0.24
CA SER A 130 10.18 -2.08 0.39
C SER A 130 9.24 -3.01 -0.38
N CYS A 131 8.51 -3.86 0.35
CA CYS A 131 7.49 -4.75 -0.24
C CYS A 131 6.14 -4.58 0.47
N GLU A 132 5.06 -4.78 -0.28
CA GLU A 132 3.72 -4.97 0.27
C GLU A 132 3.46 -6.45 0.52
N SER A 133 2.56 -6.79 1.45
CA SER A 133 2.11 -8.15 1.69
C SER A 133 0.70 -8.21 2.26
N ASP A 134 0.20 -9.42 2.46
CA ASP A 134 -1.03 -9.69 3.18
C ASP A 134 -0.78 -10.63 4.37
N PRO A 135 -1.73 -10.73 5.34
CA PRO A 135 -1.54 -11.51 6.56
C PRO A 135 -1.36 -13.02 6.39
N ASN A 136 -1.53 -13.57 5.20
CA ASN A 136 -1.27 -15.00 4.95
C ASN A 136 0.15 -15.28 4.44
N HIS A 137 0.96 -14.24 4.18
CA HIS A 137 2.31 -14.38 3.65
C HIS A 137 3.35 -13.72 4.58
N ILE A 138 3.11 -13.79 5.90
CA ILE A 138 3.99 -13.22 6.94
C ILE A 138 4.36 -14.24 8.03
N GLU A 139 4.23 -15.52 7.73
CA GLU A 139 4.68 -16.53 8.68
C GLU A 139 6.19 -16.38 8.95
N PRO A 140 6.64 -16.55 10.19
CA PRO A 140 8.04 -16.34 10.56
C PRO A 140 9.06 -17.06 9.67
N GLU A 141 8.78 -18.31 9.32
CA GLU A 141 9.65 -19.12 8.48
C GLU A 141 9.77 -18.55 7.06
N SER A 142 8.67 -18.05 6.49
CA SER A 142 8.65 -17.37 5.21
C SER A 142 9.45 -16.08 5.26
N LEU A 143 9.24 -15.25 6.28
CA LEU A 143 9.94 -13.96 6.40
C LEU A 143 11.44 -14.10 6.62
N LEU A 144 11.87 -15.16 7.30
CA LEU A 144 13.30 -15.44 7.49
C LEU A 144 14.06 -15.61 6.17
N ARG A 145 13.41 -16.08 5.11
CA ARG A 145 13.99 -16.21 3.76
C ARG A 145 14.30 -14.86 3.11
N PHE A 146 13.59 -13.81 3.53
CA PHE A 146 13.73 -12.45 2.98
C PHE A 146 14.66 -11.56 3.79
N ARG A 147 15.29 -12.07 4.85
CA ARG A 147 16.32 -11.32 5.58
C ARG A 147 17.48 -10.92 4.63
N GLY A 148 17.82 -9.64 4.62
CA GLY A 148 18.81 -9.07 3.70
C GLY A 148 18.30 -8.85 2.26
N LEU A 149 17.07 -9.30 1.94
CA LEU A 149 16.41 -9.01 0.67
C LEU A 149 15.36 -7.92 0.80
N ILE A 150 14.61 -7.89 1.91
CA ILE A 150 13.57 -6.90 2.19
C ILE A 150 13.94 -6.14 3.46
N ASP A 151 13.92 -4.81 3.38
CA ASP A 151 14.21 -3.91 4.49
C ASP A 151 12.93 -3.40 5.16
N ARG A 152 11.84 -3.23 4.39
CA ARG A 152 10.52 -2.84 4.90
C ARG A 152 9.44 -3.71 4.28
N LEU A 153 8.58 -4.28 5.14
CA LEU A 153 7.40 -5.02 4.71
C LEU A 153 6.14 -4.33 5.21
N SER A 154 5.27 -3.91 4.29
CA SER A 154 3.96 -3.33 4.59
C SER A 154 2.89 -4.40 4.52
N VAL A 155 2.15 -4.61 5.60
CA VAL A 155 1.15 -5.67 5.69
C VAL A 155 -0.24 -5.07 5.75
N GLY A 156 -1.02 -5.33 4.72
CA GLY A 156 -2.41 -4.88 4.65
C GLY A 156 -3.30 -5.63 5.63
N VAL A 157 -3.48 -5.12 6.84
CA VAL A 157 -4.44 -5.64 7.85
C VAL A 157 -5.81 -5.03 7.63
N GLN A 158 -5.88 -3.75 7.41
CA GLN A 158 -7.02 -2.87 7.14
C GLN A 158 -7.88 -2.56 8.36
N SER A 159 -8.24 -3.53 9.20
CA SER A 159 -8.95 -3.39 10.48
C SER A 159 -8.77 -4.64 11.33
N PHE A 160 -8.98 -4.52 12.62
CA PHE A 160 -9.10 -5.64 13.56
C PHE A 160 -10.56 -5.87 13.99
N ASP A 161 -11.51 -5.07 13.48
CA ASP A 161 -12.93 -5.24 13.75
C ASP A 161 -13.54 -6.30 12.81
N ASP A 162 -14.14 -7.34 13.39
CA ASP A 162 -14.67 -8.48 12.65
C ASP A 162 -15.77 -8.11 11.66
N ASP A 163 -16.60 -7.11 11.96
CA ASP A 163 -17.68 -6.68 11.06
C ASP A 163 -17.13 -5.91 9.85
N ILE A 164 -16.08 -5.12 10.07
CA ILE A 164 -15.33 -4.49 8.96
C ILE A 164 -14.69 -5.58 8.11
N LEU A 165 -14.01 -6.54 8.71
CA LEU A 165 -13.34 -7.63 8.01
C LEU A 165 -14.33 -8.45 7.16
N ARG A 166 -15.52 -8.78 7.67
CA ARG A 166 -16.57 -9.49 6.91
C ARG A 166 -17.04 -8.69 5.71
N LYS A 167 -17.39 -7.44 5.91
CA LYS A 167 -17.87 -6.54 4.84
C LYS A 167 -16.78 -6.26 3.79
N ALA A 168 -15.52 -6.19 4.22
CA ALA A 168 -14.36 -6.03 3.35
C ALA A 168 -13.92 -7.33 2.66
N SER A 169 -14.65 -8.46 2.84
CA SER A 169 -14.32 -9.79 2.30
C SER A 169 -12.93 -10.27 2.73
N ARG A 170 -12.56 -9.99 3.97
CA ARG A 170 -11.25 -10.33 4.53
C ARG A 170 -11.33 -11.37 5.65
N TYR A 171 -12.46 -11.45 6.35
CA TYR A 171 -12.63 -12.34 7.50
C TYR A 171 -12.41 -13.81 7.12
N ASP A 172 -13.05 -14.29 6.06
CA ASP A 172 -12.91 -15.68 5.61
C ASP A 172 -11.51 -15.99 5.07
N LYS A 173 -10.84 -14.95 4.54
CA LYS A 173 -9.49 -15.10 3.98
C LYS A 173 -8.40 -15.11 5.04
N PHE A 174 -8.49 -14.25 6.05
CA PHE A 174 -7.39 -13.98 6.98
C PHE A 174 -7.69 -14.34 8.44
N GLY A 175 -8.96 -14.58 8.78
CA GLY A 175 -9.44 -14.82 10.14
C GLY A 175 -10.03 -13.60 10.80
N SER A 176 -10.36 -13.76 12.10
CA SER A 176 -10.84 -12.67 12.96
C SER A 176 -9.75 -11.64 13.25
N GLY A 177 -10.15 -10.49 13.78
CA GLY A 177 -9.22 -9.47 14.23
C GLY A 177 -8.22 -9.98 15.28
N GLU A 178 -8.62 -10.91 16.13
CA GLU A 178 -7.74 -11.57 17.10
C GLU A 178 -6.67 -12.43 16.41
N ILE A 179 -7.08 -13.26 15.43
CA ILE A 179 -6.15 -14.08 14.62
C ILE A 179 -5.19 -13.17 13.84
N LEU A 180 -5.69 -12.10 13.26
CA LEU A 180 -4.84 -11.14 12.55
C LEU A 180 -3.80 -10.51 13.48
N ARG A 181 -4.22 -10.09 14.68
CA ARG A 181 -3.31 -9.54 15.69
C ARG A 181 -2.22 -10.54 16.09
N GLU A 182 -2.58 -11.80 16.29
CA GLU A 182 -1.62 -12.86 16.59
C GLU A 182 -0.61 -13.05 15.45
N LYS A 183 -1.10 -13.18 14.19
CA LYS A 183 -0.23 -13.34 13.00
C LYS A 183 0.78 -12.21 12.88
N VAL A 184 0.31 -10.95 12.91
CA VAL A 184 1.20 -9.80 12.73
C VAL A 184 2.16 -9.63 13.92
N SER A 185 1.75 -9.96 15.16
CA SER A 185 2.64 -9.94 16.33
C SER A 185 3.81 -10.91 16.20
N ARG A 186 3.60 -12.07 15.59
CA ARG A 186 4.66 -13.05 15.32
C ARG A 186 5.65 -12.61 14.25
N ALA A 187 5.27 -11.68 13.39
CA ALA A 187 6.09 -11.17 12.30
C ALA A 187 7.00 -9.99 12.73
N VAL A 188 6.68 -9.31 13.83
CA VAL A 188 7.44 -8.14 14.33
C VAL A 188 8.89 -8.53 14.63
N GLY A 189 9.85 -7.69 14.20
CA GLY A 189 11.28 -7.87 14.47
C GLY A 189 11.98 -8.95 13.62
N ILE A 190 11.29 -9.61 12.69
CA ILE A 190 11.91 -10.55 11.76
C ILE A 190 12.63 -9.82 10.64
N LEU A 191 11.99 -8.83 10.05
CA LEU A 191 12.57 -7.89 9.09
C LEU A 191 12.87 -6.56 9.80
N PRO A 192 13.73 -5.70 9.23
CA PRO A 192 14.10 -4.43 9.86
C PRO A 192 12.91 -3.53 10.16
N ILE A 193 11.93 -3.43 9.25
CA ILE A 193 10.69 -2.68 9.43
C ILE A 193 9.48 -3.51 9.03
N LEU A 194 8.56 -3.70 9.97
CA LEU A 194 7.21 -4.14 9.71
C LEU A 194 6.26 -2.93 9.81
N SER A 195 5.53 -2.64 8.73
CA SER A 195 4.47 -1.64 8.71
C SER A 195 3.11 -2.33 8.70
N LEU A 196 2.18 -1.87 9.51
CA LEU A 196 0.79 -2.30 9.46
C LEU A 196 -0.04 -1.26 8.72
N ASP A 197 -0.73 -1.68 7.66
CA ASP A 197 -1.62 -0.80 6.91
C ASP A 197 -3.05 -1.01 7.38
N LEU A 198 -3.67 0.08 7.83
CA LEU A 198 -5.06 0.16 8.24
C LEU A 198 -5.82 1.10 7.30
N ILE A 199 -7.11 0.85 7.15
CA ILE A 199 -8.02 1.73 6.44
C ILE A 199 -8.99 2.34 7.43
N PHE A 200 -9.20 3.65 7.35
CA PHE A 200 -10.22 4.35 8.11
C PHE A 200 -11.29 4.97 7.21
N ASN A 201 -12.38 5.44 7.83
CA ASN A 201 -13.53 6.05 7.16
C ASN A 201 -14.34 5.06 6.30
N PHE A 202 -14.48 3.81 6.78
CA PHE A 202 -15.47 2.89 6.22
C PHE A 202 -16.91 3.44 6.47
N PRO A 203 -17.88 3.15 5.58
CA PRO A 203 -19.22 3.74 5.66
C PRO A 203 -19.96 3.59 6.99
N PHE A 204 -19.65 2.58 7.78
CA PHE A 204 -20.28 2.25 9.07
C PHE A 204 -19.29 2.25 10.24
N GLN A 205 -18.06 2.69 10.01
CA GLN A 205 -17.04 2.78 11.06
C GLN A 205 -17.39 3.90 12.03
N THR A 206 -17.43 3.57 13.31
CA THR A 206 -17.60 4.55 14.39
C THR A 206 -16.24 4.98 14.93
N ARG A 207 -16.26 6.06 15.72
CA ARG A 207 -15.06 6.52 16.43
C ARG A 207 -14.49 5.44 17.37
N GLU A 208 -15.38 4.68 18.03
CA GLU A 208 -14.98 3.61 18.95
C GLU A 208 -14.28 2.46 18.21
N ILE A 209 -14.76 2.12 17.01
CA ILE A 209 -14.12 1.11 16.16
C ILE A 209 -12.73 1.60 15.75
N LEU A 210 -12.61 2.85 15.28
CA LEU A 210 -11.31 3.42 14.91
C LEU A 210 -10.32 3.40 16.07
N LEU A 211 -10.76 3.80 17.27
CA LEU A 211 -9.89 3.81 18.45
C LEU A 211 -9.46 2.40 18.87
N ARG A 212 -10.35 1.39 18.78
CA ARG A 212 -9.98 -0.01 19.02
C ARG A 212 -8.98 -0.55 17.99
N ASP A 213 -9.14 -0.19 16.73
CA ASP A 213 -8.19 -0.56 15.67
C ASP A 213 -6.80 0.04 15.93
N ILE A 214 -6.74 1.33 16.32
CA ILE A 214 -5.49 2.01 16.67
C ILE A 214 -4.84 1.36 17.91
N GLU A 215 -5.62 1.07 18.93
CA GLU A 215 -5.12 0.41 20.15
C GLU A 215 -4.58 -1.00 19.84
N ALA A 216 -5.32 -1.79 19.06
CA ALA A 216 -4.88 -3.11 18.62
C ALA A 216 -3.58 -3.04 17.80
N ALA A 217 -3.47 -2.09 16.87
CA ALA A 217 -2.26 -1.90 16.08
C ALA A 217 -1.06 -1.49 16.92
N LYS A 218 -1.24 -0.57 17.88
CA LYS A 218 -0.18 -0.17 18.83
C LYS A 218 0.25 -1.32 19.74
N ALA A 219 -0.70 -2.18 20.16
CA ALA A 219 -0.43 -3.33 21.01
C ALA A 219 0.42 -4.41 20.28
N VAL A 220 0.32 -4.53 18.96
CA VAL A 220 1.22 -5.35 18.14
C VAL A 220 2.66 -4.85 18.22
N ASN A 221 2.84 -3.55 18.43
CA ASN A 221 4.13 -2.87 18.54
C ASN A 221 5.02 -2.98 17.28
N PRO A 222 4.49 -2.76 16.07
CA PRO A 222 5.27 -2.75 14.84
C PRO A 222 6.20 -1.52 14.79
N GLU A 223 7.14 -1.49 13.86
CA GLU A 223 8.02 -0.33 13.63
C GLU A 223 7.25 0.84 13.04
N GLN A 224 6.22 0.56 12.21
CA GLN A 224 5.42 1.58 11.54
C GLN A 224 3.94 1.17 11.47
N ILE A 225 3.05 2.16 11.53
CA ILE A 225 1.62 2.01 11.27
C ILE A 225 1.22 3.05 10.23
N THR A 226 0.55 2.60 9.17
CA THR A 226 0.03 3.48 8.14
C THR A 226 -1.50 3.41 8.14
N LEU A 227 -2.17 4.56 8.16
CA LEU A 227 -3.63 4.64 8.15
C LEU A 227 -4.08 5.45 6.93
N TYR A 228 -4.68 4.76 5.95
CA TYR A 228 -5.22 5.39 4.75
C TYR A 228 -6.72 5.63 4.85
N PRO A 229 -7.24 6.74 4.32
CA PRO A 229 -8.68 6.87 4.16
C PRO A 229 -9.19 5.86 3.12
N LEU A 230 -10.39 5.34 3.31
CA LEU A 230 -11.03 4.50 2.29
C LEU A 230 -11.15 5.30 0.98
N MET A 231 -10.42 4.86 -0.04
CA MET A 231 -10.43 5.51 -1.35
C MET A 231 -11.78 5.32 -2.04
N LYS A 232 -12.49 6.41 -2.28
CA LYS A 232 -13.79 6.44 -2.97
C LYS A 232 -13.58 6.60 -4.48
N SER A 233 -12.84 5.66 -5.11
CA SER A 233 -12.62 5.68 -6.56
C SER A 233 -13.96 5.55 -7.31
N PRO A 234 -14.22 6.36 -8.35
CA PRO A 234 -15.40 6.22 -9.19
C PRO A 234 -15.55 4.81 -9.80
N LEU A 235 -14.43 4.14 -10.09
CA LEU A 235 -14.41 2.79 -10.65
C LEU A 235 -14.88 1.72 -9.66
N MET A 236 -14.73 1.97 -8.36
CA MET A 236 -15.08 1.02 -7.30
C MET A 236 -16.37 1.38 -6.57
N ARG A 237 -17.01 2.52 -6.90
CA ARG A 237 -18.17 3.05 -6.18
C ARG A 237 -19.29 2.03 -5.97
N ASP A 238 -19.70 1.37 -7.03
CA ASP A 238 -20.83 0.43 -6.97
C ASP A 238 -20.45 -0.86 -6.22
N GLN A 239 -19.21 -1.29 -6.32
CA GLN A 239 -18.70 -2.46 -5.62
C GLN A 239 -18.55 -2.16 -4.13
N ILE A 240 -18.00 -1.00 -3.77
CA ILE A 240 -17.93 -0.52 -2.39
C ILE A 240 -19.33 -0.41 -1.79
N ALA A 241 -20.27 0.21 -2.50
CA ALA A 241 -21.64 0.36 -2.03
C ALA A 241 -22.34 -0.98 -1.78
N ARG A 242 -22.14 -1.97 -2.63
CA ARG A 242 -22.71 -3.32 -2.47
C ARG A 242 -22.11 -4.09 -1.29
N SER A 243 -20.81 -3.99 -1.08
CA SER A 243 -20.10 -4.80 -0.07
C SER A 243 -19.98 -4.10 1.27
N LEU A 244 -19.62 -2.83 1.27
CA LEU A 244 -19.35 -2.04 2.46
C LEU A 244 -20.52 -1.16 2.86
N GLY A 245 -21.53 -0.99 1.99
CA GLY A 245 -22.64 -0.10 2.21
C GLY A 245 -22.36 1.34 1.78
N VAL A 246 -23.35 2.20 2.02
CA VAL A 246 -23.30 3.63 1.71
C VAL A 246 -23.47 4.41 3.00
N SER A 247 -22.62 5.40 3.22
CA SER A 247 -22.81 6.39 4.29
C SER A 247 -23.03 7.77 3.68
N ASN A 248 -23.99 8.49 4.26
CA ASN A 248 -24.21 9.91 3.96
C ASN A 248 -23.29 10.83 4.79
N VAL A 249 -22.56 10.25 5.76
CA VAL A 249 -21.63 10.96 6.63
C VAL A 249 -20.20 10.63 6.20
N ASP A 250 -19.41 11.67 5.98
CA ASP A 250 -17.99 11.57 5.73
C ASP A 250 -17.24 12.00 6.99
N ASN A 251 -16.63 11.04 7.67
CA ASN A 251 -15.90 11.28 8.92
C ASN A 251 -14.39 11.41 8.70
N GLU A 252 -13.92 11.54 7.45
CA GLU A 252 -12.50 11.51 7.13
C GLU A 252 -11.69 12.53 7.91
N GLU A 253 -12.16 13.79 7.95
CA GLU A 253 -11.48 14.88 8.65
C GLU A 253 -11.43 14.66 10.17
N GLU A 254 -12.58 14.23 10.77
CA GLU A 254 -12.65 13.93 12.21
C GLU A 254 -11.73 12.76 12.55
N PHE A 255 -11.82 11.67 11.82
CA PHE A 255 -11.01 10.47 12.07
C PHE A 255 -9.52 10.73 11.89
N TYR A 256 -9.15 11.50 10.88
CA TYR A 256 -7.77 11.91 10.69
C TYR A 256 -7.23 12.79 11.85
N SER A 257 -8.06 13.68 12.36
CA SER A 257 -7.72 14.46 13.56
C SER A 257 -7.48 13.56 14.79
N ILE A 258 -8.32 12.53 14.98
CA ILE A 258 -8.14 11.53 16.04
C ILE A 258 -6.84 10.77 15.85
N ILE A 259 -6.56 10.27 14.64
CA ILE A 259 -5.33 9.56 14.30
C ILE A 259 -4.10 10.41 14.63
N CYS A 260 -4.06 11.66 14.17
CA CYS A 260 -2.94 12.56 14.45
C CYS A 260 -2.73 12.79 15.95
N LYS A 261 -3.80 12.83 16.74
CA LYS A 261 -3.73 12.96 18.20
C LYS A 261 -3.20 11.69 18.85
N GLU A 262 -3.71 10.53 18.45
CA GLU A 262 -3.32 9.23 18.98
C GLU A 262 -1.84 8.88 18.70
N PHE A 263 -1.30 9.35 17.58
CA PHE A 263 0.10 9.16 17.19
C PHE A 263 0.97 10.39 17.41
N SER A 264 0.55 11.33 18.26
CA SER A 264 1.30 12.59 18.50
C SER A 264 2.71 12.39 19.03
N SER A 265 3.02 11.28 19.70
CA SER A 265 4.33 10.90 20.18
C SER A 265 5.18 10.08 19.18
N TRP A 266 4.61 9.69 18.08
CA TRP A 266 5.29 8.93 17.03
C TRP A 266 5.91 9.87 16.00
N HIS A 267 6.99 9.41 15.36
CA HIS A 267 7.55 10.13 14.23
C HIS A 267 6.61 10.01 13.02
N ARG A 268 6.19 11.15 12.47
CA ARG A 268 5.34 11.19 11.28
C ARG A 268 6.23 11.18 10.02
N SER A 269 6.26 10.06 9.31
CA SER A 269 7.07 9.90 8.10
C SER A 269 6.45 10.61 6.89
N ASN A 270 5.12 10.51 6.75
CA ASN A 270 4.34 11.21 5.72
C ASN A 270 2.92 11.55 6.24
N ALA A 271 1.98 11.88 5.35
CA ALA A 271 0.61 12.23 5.76
C ALA A 271 -0.10 11.09 6.51
N TRP A 272 0.23 9.84 6.23
CA TRP A 272 -0.51 8.66 6.66
C TRP A 272 0.30 7.69 7.52
N ALA A 273 1.62 7.79 7.52
CA ALA A 273 2.53 6.86 8.17
C ALA A 273 3.15 7.43 9.43
N PHE A 274 3.11 6.62 10.49
CA PHE A 274 3.62 6.94 11.82
C PHE A 274 4.58 5.83 12.25
N ALA A 275 5.83 6.19 12.54
CA ALA A 275 6.88 5.28 12.98
C ALA A 275 7.21 5.49 14.44
N ARG A 276 7.54 4.41 15.17
CA ARG A 276 7.99 4.53 16.58
C ARG A 276 9.27 5.34 16.70
N GLU A 277 10.18 5.15 15.76
CA GLU A 277 11.45 5.85 15.70
C GLU A 277 11.65 6.44 14.30
N LYS A 278 12.45 7.48 14.20
CA LYS A 278 12.85 8.02 12.91
C LYS A 278 13.71 6.99 12.18
N SER A 279 13.19 6.45 11.10
CA SER A 279 13.91 5.53 10.21
C SER A 279 14.58 6.30 9.09
N ASN A 280 15.74 5.82 8.62
CA ASN A 280 16.36 6.29 7.39
C ASN A 280 15.84 5.56 6.15
N ILE A 281 14.96 4.56 6.32
CA ILE A 281 14.32 3.85 5.24
C ILE A 281 13.23 4.76 4.66
N ASN A 282 13.30 4.99 3.36
CA ASN A 282 12.32 5.83 2.67
C ASN A 282 10.96 5.14 2.67
N ASP A 283 9.97 5.88 3.07
CA ASP A 283 8.59 5.47 2.91
C ASP A 283 8.19 5.55 1.43
N GLU A 284 7.29 4.69 1.01
CA GLU A 284 6.85 4.49 -0.38
C GLU A 284 6.49 5.75 -1.17
N TYR A 285 6.15 6.84 -0.47
CA TYR A 285 5.71 8.11 -1.08
C TYR A 285 6.74 9.23 -0.96
N VAL A 286 7.87 9.00 -0.37
CA VAL A 286 8.95 10.00 -0.37
C VAL A 286 9.80 9.77 -1.59
N GLY A 287 9.37 10.38 -2.70
CA GLY A 287 10.20 10.45 -3.89
C GLY A 287 11.56 11.06 -3.52
N THR A 288 12.63 10.41 -3.93
CA THR A 288 13.97 11.01 -3.90
C THR A 288 13.94 12.23 -4.80
N ASN A 289 13.85 13.42 -4.20
CA ASN A 289 14.04 14.69 -4.90
C ASN A 289 15.50 14.87 -5.30
#